data_d223dde99a47c3d700427c71b1659ba2
#
_entry.id   d223dde99a47c3d700427c71b1659ba2
#
_cell.length_a   1.000
_cell.length_b   1.000
_cell.length_c   1.000
_cell.angle_alpha   90.00
_cell.angle_beta   90.00
_cell.angle_gamma   90.00
#
_symmetry.space_group_name_H-M   'P 1'
#
loop_
_entity.id
_entity.type
_entity.pdbx_description
1 polymer ?
#
loop_
_entity_poly.entity_id
_entity_poly.type
_entity_poly.pdbx_seq_one_letter_code
_entity_poly.pdbx_strand_id
1 'polypeptide(L)'
;MIPVQSCQQVNKEPRILIFGYGNPGRQDDGLGVAIAERIEGWARQVSQTNIEVDSNYQLNIEDASNISEHDIVYFIDASKEDIDSFIIEEVSPSVKVEFTTHSASPGFILDLCHKIYRKYPQVYLLHIKGYEWEFMEEMTEKAKNNLEQAFQFLKKKINITIH
;
A
#
# COMPACT_ATOMS: atom_id res chain seq x y z
N MET A 1 -18.67 46.07 15.56
CA MET A 1 -18.92 44.87 14.74
C MET A 1 -17.59 44.27 14.32
N ILE A 2 -17.20 43.20 14.96
CA ILE A 2 -15.95 42.50 14.61
C ILE A 2 -16.29 41.54 13.47
N PRO A 3 -15.62 41.59 12.30
CA PRO A 3 -15.87 40.63 11.25
C PRO A 3 -15.42 39.25 11.74
N VAL A 4 -16.34 38.32 11.78
CA VAL A 4 -16.01 36.90 11.94
C VAL A 4 -15.22 36.51 10.72
N GLN A 5 -13.91 36.43 10.85
CA GLN A 5 -13.09 35.76 9.85
C GLN A 5 -13.53 34.27 9.83
N SER A 6 -14.29 33.91 8.82
CA SER A 6 -14.52 32.52 8.51
C SER A 6 -13.14 31.90 8.27
N CYS A 7 -12.67 31.10 9.21
CA CYS A 7 -11.58 30.16 8.96
C CYS A 7 -12.04 29.27 7.80
N GLN A 8 -11.62 29.60 6.60
CA GLN A 8 -11.65 28.64 5.51
C GLN A 8 -10.71 27.52 5.96
N GLN A 9 -11.30 26.41 6.41
CA GLN A 9 -10.57 25.16 6.49
C GLN A 9 -10.08 24.87 5.09
N VAL A 10 -8.80 25.11 4.86
CA VAL A 10 -8.12 24.61 3.67
C VAL A 10 -8.20 23.11 3.82
N ASN A 11 -9.09 22.45 3.06
CA ASN A 11 -9.14 21.02 2.96
C ASN A 11 -7.82 20.56 2.37
N LYS A 12 -6.88 20.22 3.24
CA LYS A 12 -5.59 19.68 2.84
C LYS A 12 -5.84 18.27 2.28
N GLU A 13 -5.39 18.03 1.06
CA GLU A 13 -5.44 16.69 0.46
C GLU A 13 -4.72 15.68 1.37
N PRO A 14 -5.27 14.46 1.56
CA PRO A 14 -4.64 13.45 2.38
C PRO A 14 -3.29 13.03 1.79
N ARG A 15 -2.32 12.79 2.66
CA ARG A 15 -1.04 12.21 2.28
C ARG A 15 -1.21 10.69 2.16
N ILE A 16 -0.92 10.17 1.00
CA ILE A 16 -1.11 8.75 0.67
C ILE A 16 0.24 8.08 0.46
N LEU A 17 0.45 6.95 1.13
CA LEU A 17 1.59 6.07 0.90
C LEU A 17 1.13 4.83 0.14
N ILE A 18 1.81 4.52 -0.94
CA ILE A 18 1.72 3.26 -1.66
C ILE A 18 3.00 2.47 -1.36
N PHE A 19 2.87 1.32 -0.72
CA PHE A 19 4.01 0.51 -0.31
C PHE A 19 3.87 -0.90 -0.87
N GLY A 20 4.62 -1.20 -1.93
CA GLY A 20 4.68 -2.53 -2.52
C GLY A 20 5.82 -3.35 -1.92
N TYR A 21 5.56 -4.58 -1.49
CA TYR A 21 6.62 -5.45 -0.99
C TYR A 21 6.58 -6.84 -1.61
N GLY A 22 7.74 -7.48 -1.61
CA GLY A 22 8.01 -8.76 -2.23
C GLY A 22 9.30 -8.74 -3.03
N ASN A 23 9.69 -9.88 -3.60
CA ASN A 23 10.91 -10.01 -4.37
C ASN A 23 10.63 -9.98 -5.88
N PRO A 24 10.99 -8.90 -6.60
CA PRO A 24 10.80 -8.81 -8.05
C PRO A 24 11.59 -9.87 -8.84
N GLY A 25 12.65 -10.40 -8.28
CA GLY A 25 13.44 -11.48 -8.88
C GLY A 25 12.84 -12.87 -8.73
N ARG A 26 11.66 -12.98 -8.13
CA ARG A 26 10.96 -14.24 -7.87
C ARG A 26 9.56 -14.25 -8.47
N GLN A 27 9.49 -14.13 -9.78
CA GLN A 27 8.29 -14.25 -10.59
C GLN A 27 7.09 -13.45 -10.04
N ASP A 28 5.97 -14.09 -9.67
CA ASP A 28 4.76 -13.39 -9.22
C ASP A 28 4.90 -12.72 -7.84
N ASP A 29 5.96 -13.01 -7.09
CA ASP A 29 6.30 -12.31 -5.85
C ASP A 29 6.63 -10.81 -6.08
N GLY A 30 6.88 -10.43 -7.33
CA GLY A 30 7.10 -9.06 -7.75
C GLY A 30 5.84 -8.21 -7.96
N LEU A 31 4.63 -8.76 -7.78
CA LEU A 31 3.36 -8.06 -8.04
C LEU A 31 3.21 -6.76 -7.24
N GLY A 32 3.54 -6.77 -5.94
CA GLY A 32 3.43 -5.59 -5.09
C GLY A 32 4.32 -4.45 -5.56
N VAL A 33 5.58 -4.75 -5.84
CA VAL A 33 6.56 -3.76 -6.33
C VAL A 33 6.16 -3.24 -7.71
N ALA A 34 5.68 -4.11 -8.60
CA ALA A 34 5.27 -3.73 -9.95
C ALA A 34 4.07 -2.76 -9.94
N ILE A 35 3.07 -2.96 -9.08
CA ILE A 35 1.97 -2.00 -8.92
C ILE A 35 2.46 -0.68 -8.34
N ALA A 36 3.31 -0.72 -7.33
CA ALA A 36 3.86 0.51 -6.73
C ALA A 36 4.55 1.38 -7.81
N GLU A 37 5.39 0.78 -8.65
CA GLU A 37 6.04 1.47 -9.77
C GLU A 37 5.02 2.05 -10.77
N ARG A 38 3.98 1.33 -11.09
CA ARG A 38 2.93 1.81 -12.01
C ARG A 38 2.13 2.97 -11.42
N ILE A 39 1.81 2.92 -10.14
CA ILE A 39 1.14 4.04 -9.45
C ILE A 39 2.05 5.27 -9.43
N GLU A 40 3.34 5.09 -9.17
CA GLU A 40 4.31 6.20 -9.22
C GLU A 40 4.32 6.88 -10.59
N GLY A 41 4.40 6.10 -11.66
CA GLY A 41 4.35 6.62 -13.03
C GLY A 41 3.05 7.37 -13.34
N TRP A 42 1.92 6.80 -12.94
CA TRP A 42 0.62 7.44 -13.12
C TRP A 42 0.51 8.75 -12.31
N ALA A 43 0.93 8.75 -11.06
CA ALA A 43 0.88 9.93 -10.20
C ALA A 43 1.69 11.09 -10.78
N ARG A 44 2.86 10.80 -11.37
CA ARG A 44 3.67 11.80 -12.08
C ARG A 44 2.95 12.34 -13.31
N GLN A 45 2.30 11.49 -14.11
CA GLN A 45 1.57 11.90 -15.31
C GLN A 45 0.41 12.85 -15.00
N VAL A 46 -0.29 12.62 -13.90
CA VAL A 46 -1.43 13.44 -13.46
C VAL A 46 -1.05 14.52 -12.45
N SER A 47 0.25 14.70 -12.21
CA SER A 47 0.80 15.71 -11.29
C SER A 47 0.23 15.62 -9.86
N GLN A 48 -0.03 14.44 -9.36
CA GLN A 48 -0.43 14.19 -7.97
C GLN A 48 0.80 14.21 -7.06
N THR A 49 0.88 15.21 -6.20
CA THR A 49 2.03 15.42 -5.31
C THR A 49 1.82 14.90 -3.89
N ASN A 50 0.60 14.50 -3.56
CA ASN A 50 0.23 13.95 -2.25
C ASN A 50 0.38 12.43 -2.14
N ILE A 51 0.87 11.77 -3.20
CA ILE A 51 1.12 10.34 -3.25
C ILE A 51 2.62 10.09 -3.17
N GLU A 52 3.04 9.35 -2.17
CA GLU A 52 4.39 8.85 -2.00
C GLU A 52 4.41 7.35 -2.28
N VAL A 53 5.43 6.88 -2.96
CA VAL A 53 5.58 5.47 -3.33
C VAL A 53 6.88 4.93 -2.77
N ASP A 54 6.82 3.78 -2.13
CA ASP A 54 7.97 3.07 -1.59
C ASP A 54 7.82 1.57 -1.84
N SER A 55 8.92 0.85 -1.78
CA SER A 55 8.94 -0.59 -1.94
C SER A 55 10.12 -1.24 -1.22
N ASN A 56 9.94 -2.50 -0.82
CA ASN A 56 11.00 -3.29 -0.21
C ASN A 56 10.72 -4.79 -0.44
N TYR A 57 11.67 -5.65 -0.11
CA TYR A 57 11.47 -7.10 -0.15
C TYR A 57 10.44 -7.58 0.87
N GLN A 58 10.35 -6.91 2.01
CA GLN A 58 9.45 -7.24 3.11
C GLN A 58 9.14 -6.00 3.95
N LEU A 59 8.11 -6.09 4.80
CA LEU A 59 7.83 -5.08 5.80
C LEU A 59 8.77 -5.23 6.99
N ASN A 60 9.27 -4.11 7.49
CA ASN A 60 10.15 -4.03 8.65
C ASN A 60 9.52 -3.16 9.74
N ILE A 61 10.00 -3.29 10.97
CA ILE A 61 9.48 -2.49 12.09
C ILE A 61 9.68 -0.97 11.88
N GLU A 62 10.70 -0.58 11.14
CA GLU A 62 10.99 0.82 10.80
C GLU A 62 9.91 1.45 9.91
N ASP A 63 9.13 0.62 9.20
CA ASP A 63 8.01 1.10 8.38
C ASP A 63 6.89 1.73 9.21
N ALA A 64 6.82 1.47 10.51
CA ALA A 64 5.93 2.15 11.42
C ALA A 64 6.16 3.68 11.45
N SER A 65 7.41 4.11 11.34
CA SER A 65 7.76 5.53 11.20
C SER A 65 7.26 6.10 9.87
N ASN A 66 7.46 5.38 8.78
CA ASN A 66 7.02 5.81 7.46
C ASN A 66 5.50 5.99 7.39
N ILE A 67 4.74 5.00 7.86
CA ILE A 67 3.27 5.11 7.84
C ILE A 67 2.74 6.20 8.76
N SER A 68 3.47 6.55 9.83
CA SER A 68 3.05 7.61 10.76
C SER A 68 3.00 9.00 10.13
N GLU A 69 3.67 9.19 9.01
CA GLU A 69 3.73 10.46 8.28
C GLU A 69 2.62 10.61 7.22
N HIS A 70 1.77 9.60 7.07
CA HIS A 70 0.71 9.55 6.06
C HIS A 70 -0.67 9.41 6.69
N ASP A 71 -1.68 9.83 5.95
CA ASP A 71 -3.09 9.72 6.38
C ASP A 71 -3.71 8.40 5.92
N ILE A 72 -3.32 7.95 4.73
CA ILE A 72 -3.80 6.70 4.12
C ILE A 72 -2.62 5.91 3.59
N VAL A 73 -2.62 4.62 3.88
CA VAL A 73 -1.55 3.69 3.46
C VAL A 73 -2.15 2.50 2.72
N TYR A 74 -1.60 2.19 1.57
CA TYR A 74 -1.89 0.96 0.83
C TYR A 74 -0.66 0.08 0.81
N PHE A 75 -0.67 -0.99 1.59
CA PHE A 75 0.28 -2.08 1.45
C PHE A 75 -0.18 -2.98 0.30
N ILE A 76 0.75 -3.43 -0.52
CA ILE A 76 0.46 -4.27 -1.69
C ILE A 76 1.39 -5.47 -1.70
N ASP A 77 0.81 -6.66 -1.73
CA ASP A 77 1.54 -7.93 -1.71
C ASP A 77 0.93 -8.95 -2.66
N ALA A 78 1.75 -9.86 -3.14
CA ALA A 78 1.31 -11.03 -3.86
C ALA A 78 0.72 -12.07 -2.89
N SER A 79 -0.34 -12.74 -3.31
CA SER A 79 -1.00 -13.77 -2.50
C SER A 79 -0.92 -15.14 -3.16
N LYS A 80 -0.69 -16.17 -2.34
CA LYS A 80 -0.76 -17.59 -2.71
C LYS A 80 -2.13 -18.19 -2.44
N GLU A 81 -3.01 -17.44 -1.80
CA GLU A 81 -4.33 -17.93 -1.40
C GLU A 81 -5.27 -18.09 -2.58
N ASP A 82 -6.33 -18.88 -2.37
CA ASP A 82 -7.37 -19.10 -3.37
C ASP A 82 -8.36 -17.94 -3.39
N ILE A 83 -7.93 -16.84 -3.99
CA ILE A 83 -8.73 -15.66 -4.30
C ILE A 83 -8.88 -15.54 -5.81
N ASP A 84 -9.85 -14.77 -6.30
CA ASP A 84 -10.06 -14.62 -7.75
C ASP A 84 -8.90 -13.87 -8.41
N SER A 85 -8.87 -12.57 -8.39
CA SER A 85 -7.77 -11.78 -8.98
C SER A 85 -7.04 -10.96 -7.94
N PHE A 86 -7.78 -10.25 -7.14
CA PHE A 86 -7.28 -9.48 -6.00
C PHE A 86 -8.39 -9.27 -4.97
N ILE A 87 -7.98 -8.97 -3.76
CA ILE A 87 -8.87 -8.47 -2.70
C ILE A 87 -8.20 -7.31 -1.97
N ILE A 88 -9.00 -6.42 -1.43
CA ILE A 88 -8.54 -5.37 -0.54
C ILE A 88 -9.24 -5.50 0.80
N GLU A 89 -8.48 -5.33 1.87
CA GLU A 89 -9.01 -5.33 3.22
C GLU A 89 -8.45 -4.16 4.03
N GLU A 90 -9.23 -3.66 4.96
CA GLU A 90 -8.75 -2.70 5.93
C GLU A 90 -7.94 -3.42 7.01
N VAL A 91 -6.77 -2.89 7.32
CA VAL A 91 -5.86 -3.47 8.31
C VAL A 91 -6.21 -2.93 9.69
N SER A 92 -6.39 -3.86 10.64
CA SER A 92 -6.52 -3.54 12.06
C SER A 92 -5.20 -3.77 12.80
N PRO A 93 -4.91 -2.98 13.87
CA PRO A 93 -3.70 -3.20 14.64
C PRO A 93 -3.70 -4.60 15.28
N SER A 94 -2.55 -5.27 15.25
CA SER A 94 -2.39 -6.61 15.80
C SER A 94 -1.13 -6.71 16.66
N VAL A 95 -1.31 -7.17 17.90
CA VAL A 95 -0.18 -7.44 18.83
C VAL A 95 0.47 -8.79 18.57
N LYS A 96 -0.10 -9.64 17.71
CA LYS A 96 0.48 -10.93 17.35
C LYS A 96 1.71 -10.72 16.48
N VAL A 97 2.84 -11.05 17.05
CA VAL A 97 4.09 -11.16 16.30
C VAL A 97 4.06 -12.53 15.62
N GLU A 98 3.61 -12.59 14.38
CA GLU A 98 3.77 -13.79 13.58
C GLU A 98 5.22 -13.83 13.10
N PHE A 99 6.06 -14.50 13.88
CA PHE A 99 7.44 -14.81 13.48
C PHE A 99 7.46 -15.92 12.43
N THR A 100 6.96 -15.67 11.26
CA THR A 100 7.34 -16.43 10.09
C THR A 100 8.40 -15.65 9.35
N THR A 101 9.67 -15.98 9.60
CA THR A 101 10.84 -15.47 8.89
C THR A 101 11.00 -13.95 8.83
N HIS A 102 11.34 -13.30 9.95
CA HIS A 102 11.89 -11.92 10.03
C HIS A 102 11.07 -10.77 9.44
N SER A 103 9.89 -11.02 8.86
CA SER A 103 9.03 -9.97 8.32
C SER A 103 7.91 -9.61 9.29
N ALA A 104 7.64 -8.32 9.40
CA ALA A 104 6.50 -7.83 10.18
C ALA A 104 5.21 -7.91 9.37
N SER A 105 4.08 -8.15 10.03
CA SER A 105 2.77 -8.06 9.37
C SER A 105 2.28 -6.60 9.30
N PRO A 106 1.42 -6.25 8.33
CA PRO A 106 0.79 -4.92 8.28
C PRO A 106 0.11 -4.51 9.58
N GLY A 107 -0.61 -5.43 10.21
CA GLY A 107 -1.29 -5.18 11.50
C GLY A 107 -0.32 -4.88 12.64
N PHE A 108 0.81 -5.57 12.68
CA PHE A 108 1.86 -5.32 13.67
C PHE A 108 2.53 -3.96 13.46
N ILE A 109 2.82 -3.59 12.23
CA ILE A 109 3.37 -2.27 11.88
C ILE A 109 2.39 -1.16 12.29
N LEU A 110 1.10 -1.34 12.04
CA LEU A 110 0.07 -0.39 12.45
C LEU A 110 -0.03 -0.26 13.98
N ASP A 111 0.06 -1.37 14.70
CA ASP A 111 0.08 -1.36 16.17
C ASP A 111 1.28 -0.58 16.72
N LEU A 112 2.47 -0.78 16.18
CA LEU A 112 3.65 -0.01 16.52
C LEU A 112 3.48 1.49 16.22
N CYS A 113 2.89 1.82 15.07
CA CYS A 113 2.59 3.20 14.70
C CYS A 113 1.70 3.88 15.75
N HIS A 114 0.63 3.22 16.16
CA HIS A 114 -0.27 3.71 17.22
C HIS A 114 0.47 3.94 18.54
N LYS A 115 1.26 2.97 18.97
CA LYS A 115 1.91 2.99 20.29
C LYS A 115 3.09 3.95 20.38
N ILE A 116 3.93 3.99 19.34
CA ILE A 116 5.19 4.75 19.36
C ILE A 116 4.95 6.18 18.89
N TYR A 117 4.25 6.37 17.79
CA TYR A 117 4.09 7.68 17.13
C TYR A 117 2.78 8.39 17.46
N ARG A 118 1.81 7.72 18.09
CA ARG A 118 0.48 8.25 18.40
C ARG A 118 -0.22 8.79 17.15
N LYS A 119 -0.03 8.10 16.03
CA LYS A 119 -0.66 8.36 14.74
C LYS A 119 -1.55 7.18 14.35
N TYR A 120 -2.64 7.48 13.66
CA TYR A 120 -3.70 6.52 13.36
C TYR A 120 -4.08 6.57 11.87
N PRO A 121 -3.14 6.27 10.95
CA PRO A 121 -3.45 6.27 9.53
C PRO A 121 -4.48 5.19 9.21
N GLN A 122 -5.25 5.45 8.15
CA GLN A 122 -6.12 4.42 7.57
C GLN A 122 -5.26 3.52 6.70
N VAL A 123 -5.19 2.23 7.01
CA VAL A 123 -4.30 1.27 6.34
C VAL A 123 -5.11 0.20 5.65
N TYR A 124 -4.77 -0.06 4.40
CA TYR A 124 -5.33 -1.14 3.58
C TYR A 124 -4.23 -2.10 3.15
N LEU A 125 -4.60 -3.35 2.96
CA LEU A 125 -3.77 -4.36 2.32
C LEU A 125 -4.46 -4.85 1.05
N LEU A 126 -3.80 -4.68 -0.07
CA LEU A 126 -4.21 -5.16 -1.38
C LEU A 126 -3.43 -6.45 -1.68
N HIS A 127 -4.14 -7.56 -1.69
CA HIS A 127 -3.61 -8.86 -2.06
C HIS A 127 -3.87 -9.13 -3.54
N ILE A 128 -2.85 -9.48 -4.29
CA ILE A 128 -2.97 -9.81 -5.71
C ILE A 128 -2.57 -11.25 -5.92
N LYS A 129 -3.43 -12.04 -6.53
CA LYS A 129 -3.16 -13.45 -6.75
C LYS A 129 -1.99 -13.66 -7.70
N GLY A 130 -0.99 -14.40 -7.21
CA GLY A 130 0.10 -14.96 -7.98
C GLY A 130 -0.04 -16.48 -8.13
N TYR A 131 0.72 -17.06 -9.05
CA TYR A 131 0.56 -18.47 -9.46
C TYR A 131 1.87 -19.24 -9.44
N GLU A 132 2.98 -18.60 -9.76
CA GLU A 132 4.31 -19.22 -9.84
C GLU A 132 5.35 -18.34 -9.13
N TRP A 133 6.37 -18.99 -8.54
CA TRP A 133 7.27 -18.36 -7.57
C TRP A 133 8.73 -18.74 -7.81
N GLU A 134 9.10 -18.98 -9.05
CA GLU A 134 10.44 -19.40 -9.43
C GLU A 134 11.40 -18.22 -9.52
N PHE A 135 12.65 -18.44 -9.14
CA PHE A 135 13.67 -17.40 -9.24
C PHE A 135 14.07 -17.16 -10.70
N MET A 136 14.34 -15.90 -11.05
CA MET A 136 14.82 -15.47 -12.38
C MET A 136 13.84 -15.74 -13.52
N GLU A 137 12.57 -16.00 -13.22
CA GLU A 137 11.51 -16.15 -14.22
C GLU A 137 10.65 -14.88 -14.27
N GLU A 138 10.08 -14.64 -15.44
CA GLU A 138 9.14 -13.52 -15.62
C GLU A 138 7.81 -13.79 -14.92
N MET A 139 7.14 -12.73 -14.55
CA MET A 139 5.78 -12.79 -14.02
C MET A 139 4.86 -13.51 -15.00
N THR A 140 3.98 -14.38 -14.47
CA THR A 140 3.02 -15.12 -15.30
C THR A 140 2.01 -14.18 -15.97
N GLU A 141 1.48 -14.57 -17.12
CA GLU A 141 0.45 -13.78 -17.81
C GLU A 141 -0.82 -13.62 -16.98
N LYS A 142 -1.20 -14.64 -16.21
CA LYS A 142 -2.34 -14.56 -15.29
C LYS A 142 -2.10 -13.50 -14.20
N ALA A 143 -0.91 -13.46 -13.61
CA ALA A 143 -0.54 -12.44 -12.63
C ALA A 143 -0.52 -11.04 -13.24
N LYS A 144 -0.01 -10.88 -14.46
CA LYS A 144 -0.05 -9.60 -15.19
C LYS A 144 -1.48 -9.09 -15.41
N ASN A 145 -2.43 -9.99 -15.72
CA ASN A 145 -3.84 -9.64 -15.85
C ASN A 145 -4.42 -9.18 -14.51
N ASN A 146 -4.11 -9.87 -13.42
CA ASN A 146 -4.54 -9.49 -12.08
C ASN A 146 -3.94 -8.14 -11.66
N LEU A 147 -2.67 -7.92 -12.00
CA LEU A 147 -2.00 -6.64 -11.76
C LEU A 147 -2.72 -5.49 -12.46
N GLU A 148 -3.10 -5.66 -13.72
CA GLU A 148 -3.82 -4.62 -14.46
C GLU A 148 -5.18 -4.29 -13.83
N GLN A 149 -5.94 -5.29 -13.44
CA GLN A 149 -7.23 -5.11 -12.76
C GLN A 149 -7.06 -4.40 -11.42
N ALA A 150 -6.09 -4.82 -10.62
CA ALA A 150 -5.79 -4.21 -9.32
C ALA A 150 -5.30 -2.77 -9.47
N PHE A 151 -4.49 -2.49 -10.49
CA PHE A 151 -4.02 -1.13 -10.81
C PHE A 151 -5.17 -0.19 -11.16
N GLN A 152 -6.09 -0.62 -12.02
CA GLN A 152 -7.26 0.18 -12.36
C GLN A 152 -8.17 0.44 -11.15
N PHE A 153 -8.37 -0.58 -10.33
CA PHE A 153 -9.12 -0.45 -9.07
C PHE A 153 -8.47 0.55 -8.12
N LEU A 154 -7.16 0.45 -7.90
CA LEU A 154 -6.44 1.31 -6.96
C LEU A 154 -6.45 2.78 -7.42
N LYS A 155 -6.29 3.04 -8.71
CA LYS A 155 -6.43 4.40 -9.26
C LYS A 155 -7.79 5.01 -8.98
N LYS A 156 -8.87 4.26 -9.19
CA LYS A 156 -10.22 4.74 -8.89
C LYS A 156 -10.40 5.03 -7.40
N LYS A 157 -9.90 4.14 -6.55
CA LYS A 157 -9.99 4.31 -5.10
C LYS A 157 -9.23 5.55 -4.62
N ILE A 158 -8.05 5.80 -5.15
CA ILE A 158 -7.26 6.99 -4.86
C ILE A 158 -7.98 8.25 -5.35
N ASN A 159 -8.49 8.26 -6.57
CA ASN A 159 -9.23 9.40 -7.14
C ASN A 159 -10.46 9.79 -6.32
N ILE A 160 -11.25 8.81 -5.86
CA ILE A 160 -12.42 9.06 -5.00
C ILE A 160 -12.01 9.69 -3.67
N THR A 161 -10.88 9.30 -3.12
CA THR A 161 -10.37 9.82 -1.85
C THR A 161 -9.88 11.26 -1.96
N ILE A 162 -9.29 11.63 -3.10
CA ILE A 162 -8.73 12.98 -3.34
C ILE A 162 -9.82 13.97 -3.75
N HIS A 163 -10.84 13.53 -4.42
CA HIS A 163 -11.93 14.35 -4.96
C HIS A 163 -13.25 14.02 -4.28
#